data_1c326df205074ff1e6a1a1b8ef03da04
#
_entry.id   1c326df205074ff1e6a1a1b8ef03da04
#
_cell.length_a   1.000
_cell.length_b   1.000
_cell.length_c   1.000
_cell.angle_alpha   90.00
_cell.angle_beta   90.00
_cell.angle_gamma   90.00
#
_symmetry.space_group_name_H-M   'P 1'
#
loop_
_entity.id
_entity.type
_entity.pdbx_description
1 polymer ?
#
loop_
_entity_poly.entity_id
_entity_poly.type
_entity_poly.pdbx_seq_one_letter_code
_entity_poly.pdbx_strand_id
1 'polypeptide(L)'
;LINFAIASVGHLQGGLAIASVMSCMMFAALSGSSPATVVAIGTIAIAGMRQVGYSKEFASGIIANAGTLGILIPPSIVMVVYAAATDVSVGRMFLAGIIPGFVAGSMLMVTIYIVAKVKNLPAEKWQGFGAVFDGGEKIIRFDQISPKLVMGLDGIEYTE
;
A
#
# COMPACT_ATOMS: atom_id res chain seq x y z
N LEU A 1 6.83 4.43 5.76
CA LEU A 1 5.70 3.51 5.88
C LEU A 1 5.92 2.23 5.07
N ILE A 2 6.16 2.33 3.76
CA ILE A 2 6.33 1.17 2.87
C ILE A 2 7.50 0.30 3.32
N ASN A 3 8.66 0.88 3.63
CA ASN A 3 9.83 0.13 4.09
C ASN A 3 9.57 -0.62 5.40
N PHE A 4 8.87 0.01 6.34
CA PHE A 4 8.43 -0.64 7.58
C PHE A 4 7.53 -1.84 7.30
N ALA A 5 6.55 -1.68 6.41
CA ALA A 5 5.63 -2.75 6.04
C ALA A 5 6.35 -3.91 5.32
N ILE A 6 7.29 -3.61 4.41
CA ILE A 6 8.11 -4.63 3.74
C ILE A 6 8.96 -5.41 4.74
N ALA A 7 9.62 -4.71 5.67
CA ALA A 7 10.43 -5.37 6.69
C ALA A 7 9.60 -6.30 7.60
N SER A 8 8.33 -5.95 7.86
CA SER A 8 7.43 -6.73 8.71
C SER A 8 6.90 -8.00 8.04
N VAL A 9 6.51 -7.94 6.77
CA VAL A 9 5.78 -9.03 6.10
C VAL A 9 6.36 -9.45 4.74
N GLY A 10 7.44 -8.82 4.29
CA GLY A 10 8.04 -9.08 2.97
C GLY A 10 8.52 -10.52 2.75
N HIS A 11 8.84 -11.25 3.83
CA HIS A 11 9.28 -12.64 3.79
C HIS A 11 8.17 -13.66 3.43
N LEU A 12 6.91 -13.25 3.50
CA LEU A 12 5.78 -14.09 3.11
C LEU A 12 5.62 -14.15 1.59
N GLN A 13 5.06 -15.25 1.07
CA GLN A 13 4.64 -15.30 -0.33
C GLN A 13 3.59 -14.21 -0.57
N GLY A 14 3.86 -13.33 -1.55
CA GLY A 14 3.04 -12.13 -1.73
C GLY A 14 3.33 -11.01 -0.73
N GLY A 15 4.43 -11.08 0.01
CA GLY A 15 4.77 -10.14 1.09
C GLY A 15 4.77 -8.68 0.66
N LEU A 16 5.27 -8.36 -0.55
CA LEU A 16 5.25 -6.99 -1.08
C LEU A 16 3.82 -6.48 -1.27
N ALA A 17 2.90 -7.33 -1.72
CA ALA A 17 1.50 -6.96 -1.86
C ALA A 17 0.82 -6.76 -0.50
N ILE A 18 1.09 -7.64 0.47
CA ILE A 18 0.59 -7.51 1.86
C ILE A 18 1.16 -6.24 2.51
N ALA A 19 2.46 -5.97 2.33
CA ALA A 19 3.12 -4.75 2.80
C ALA A 19 2.48 -3.49 2.19
N SER A 20 2.08 -3.56 0.92
CA SER A 20 1.38 -2.45 0.27
C SER A 20 0.01 -2.19 0.90
N VAL A 21 -0.76 -3.23 1.25
CA VAL A 21 -2.03 -3.08 1.98
C VAL A 21 -1.81 -2.48 3.36
N MET A 22 -0.83 -2.98 4.13
CA MET A 22 -0.47 -2.40 5.42
C MET A 22 -0.09 -0.91 5.30
N SER A 23 0.70 -0.56 4.30
CA SER A 23 1.08 0.83 4.02
C SER A 23 -0.14 1.68 3.68
N CYS A 24 -1.09 1.15 2.90
CA CYS A 24 -2.36 1.82 2.62
C CYS A 24 -3.18 2.04 3.90
N MET A 25 -3.27 1.03 4.78
CA MET A 25 -3.99 1.17 6.06
C MET A 25 -3.36 2.25 6.96
N MET A 26 -2.02 2.26 7.07
CA MET A 26 -1.31 3.26 7.86
C MET A 26 -1.46 4.66 7.27
N PHE A 27 -1.36 4.79 5.95
CA PHE A 27 -1.55 6.08 5.28
C PHE A 27 -3.01 6.53 5.32
N ALA A 28 -3.96 5.61 5.22
CA ALA A 28 -5.39 5.87 5.37
C ALA A 28 -5.71 6.51 6.74
N ALA A 29 -5.12 5.98 7.81
CA ALA A 29 -5.26 6.53 9.16
C ALA A 29 -4.65 7.94 9.33
N LEU A 30 -3.81 8.38 8.40
CA LEU A 30 -3.26 9.75 8.39
C LEU A 30 -4.05 10.68 7.46
N SER A 31 -4.42 10.20 6.27
CA SER A 31 -5.03 11.03 5.22
C SER A 31 -6.56 11.10 5.30
N GLY A 32 -7.20 10.03 5.78
CA GLY A 32 -8.66 9.89 5.79
C GLY A 32 -9.32 9.88 4.40
N SER A 33 -8.53 9.74 3.33
CA SER A 33 -8.97 9.87 1.93
C SER A 33 -8.54 8.68 1.10
N SER A 34 -9.50 7.97 0.48
CA SER A 34 -9.21 6.87 -0.43
C SER A 34 -8.42 7.28 -1.66
N PRO A 35 -8.80 8.35 -2.41
CA PRO A 35 -8.03 8.78 -3.57
C PRO A 35 -6.59 9.16 -3.22
N ALA A 36 -6.38 9.88 -2.11
CA ALA A 36 -5.04 10.25 -1.66
C ALA A 36 -4.20 9.01 -1.34
N THR A 37 -4.79 8.01 -0.68
CA THR A 37 -4.12 6.74 -0.36
C THR A 37 -3.71 5.99 -1.62
N VAL A 38 -4.61 5.85 -2.60
CA VAL A 38 -4.34 5.18 -3.87
C VAL A 38 -3.21 5.87 -4.64
N VAL A 39 -3.23 7.19 -4.72
CA VAL A 39 -2.19 7.94 -5.44
C VAL A 39 -0.85 7.86 -4.72
N ALA A 40 -0.83 8.15 -3.41
CA ALA A 40 0.42 8.24 -2.65
C ALA A 40 1.13 6.88 -2.54
N ILE A 41 0.41 5.82 -2.22
CA ILE A 41 1.01 4.49 -2.05
C ILE A 41 1.10 3.76 -3.39
N GLY A 42 0.08 3.90 -4.26
CA GLY A 42 -0.02 3.16 -5.51
C GLY A 42 1.10 3.45 -6.49
N THR A 43 1.55 4.70 -6.60
CA THR A 43 2.66 5.08 -7.50
C THR A 43 3.93 4.28 -7.22
N ILE A 44 4.27 4.12 -5.95
CA ILE A 44 5.49 3.43 -5.52
C ILE A 44 5.24 1.90 -5.47
N ALA A 45 4.13 1.48 -4.86
CA ALA A 45 3.84 0.07 -4.63
C ALA A 45 3.59 -0.70 -5.93
N ILE A 46 2.85 -0.13 -6.90
CA ILE A 46 2.61 -0.78 -8.19
C ILE A 46 3.93 -0.92 -8.96
N ALA A 47 4.76 0.12 -8.97
CA ALA A 47 6.08 0.05 -9.61
C ALA A 47 6.95 -1.05 -8.98
N GLY A 48 7.03 -1.11 -7.65
CA GLY A 48 7.76 -2.15 -6.93
C GLY A 48 7.22 -3.56 -7.21
N MET A 49 5.92 -3.76 -7.13
CA MET A 49 5.29 -5.06 -7.43
C MET A 49 5.58 -5.53 -8.86
N ARG A 50 5.58 -4.63 -9.83
CA ARG A 50 5.91 -4.97 -11.24
C ARG A 50 7.37 -5.38 -11.41
N GLN A 51 8.30 -4.73 -10.72
CA GLN A 51 9.73 -5.09 -10.76
C GLN A 51 9.98 -6.51 -10.24
N VAL A 52 9.19 -6.97 -9.28
CA VAL A 52 9.30 -8.32 -8.70
C VAL A 52 8.49 -9.38 -9.49
N GLY A 53 7.86 -9.00 -10.60
CA GLY A 53 7.18 -9.91 -11.51
C GLY A 53 5.66 -10.04 -11.31
N TYR A 54 5.03 -9.15 -10.53
CA TYR A 54 3.56 -9.11 -10.46
C TYR A 54 2.96 -8.53 -11.74
N SER A 55 1.82 -9.04 -12.17
CA SER A 55 1.09 -8.45 -13.30
C SER A 55 0.55 -7.07 -12.91
N LYS A 56 0.46 -6.17 -13.90
CA LYS A 56 -0.05 -4.81 -13.71
C LYS A 56 -1.47 -4.82 -13.14
N GLU A 57 -2.31 -5.69 -13.67
CA GLU A 57 -3.72 -5.84 -13.30
C GLU A 57 -3.86 -6.26 -11.84
N PHE A 58 -3.05 -7.24 -11.40
CA PHE A 58 -3.06 -7.71 -10.03
C PHE A 58 -2.57 -6.63 -9.06
N ALA A 59 -1.45 -5.96 -9.37
CA ALA A 59 -0.91 -4.89 -8.55
C ALA A 59 -1.89 -3.71 -8.43
N SER A 60 -2.48 -3.27 -9.55
CA SER A 60 -3.47 -2.18 -9.56
C SER A 60 -4.74 -2.55 -8.80
N GLY A 61 -5.22 -3.80 -8.96
CA GLY A 61 -6.39 -4.30 -8.25
C GLY A 61 -6.19 -4.32 -6.73
N ILE A 62 -5.01 -4.73 -6.25
CA ILE A 62 -4.68 -4.70 -4.82
C ILE A 62 -4.72 -3.26 -4.29
N ILE A 63 -4.06 -2.33 -4.97
CA ILE A 63 -4.00 -0.94 -4.53
C ILE A 63 -5.38 -0.27 -4.58
N ALA A 64 -6.18 -0.53 -5.60
CA ALA A 64 -7.54 -0.01 -5.68
C ALA A 64 -8.40 -0.49 -4.50
N ASN A 65 -8.35 -1.78 -4.17
CA ASN A 65 -9.06 -2.32 -3.02
C ASN A 65 -8.49 -1.83 -1.67
N ALA A 66 -7.16 -1.79 -1.53
CA ALA A 66 -6.52 -1.30 -0.31
C ALA A 66 -6.81 0.19 -0.06
N GLY A 67 -6.93 0.99 -1.12
CA GLY A 67 -7.28 2.40 -1.03
C GLY A 67 -8.66 2.65 -0.45
N THR A 68 -9.63 1.73 -0.65
CA THR A 68 -10.97 1.89 -0.07
C THR A 68 -10.96 1.84 1.46
N LEU A 69 -9.93 1.28 2.08
CA LEU A 69 -9.76 1.29 3.54
C LEU A 69 -9.64 2.71 4.10
N GLY A 70 -9.28 3.70 3.26
CA GLY A 70 -9.21 5.11 3.64
C GLY A 70 -10.54 5.74 4.03
N ILE A 71 -11.66 5.15 3.66
CA ILE A 71 -12.99 5.60 4.13
C ILE A 71 -13.45 4.88 5.39
N LEU A 72 -12.87 3.73 5.72
CA LEU A 72 -13.24 2.90 6.86
C LEU A 72 -12.37 3.16 8.10
N ILE A 73 -11.07 3.39 7.90
CA ILE A 73 -10.11 3.59 8.99
C ILE A 73 -10.16 5.04 9.45
N PRO A 74 -10.46 5.32 10.73
CA PRO A 74 -10.45 6.67 11.27
C PRO A 74 -9.04 7.29 11.34
N PRO A 75 -8.93 8.64 11.18
CA PRO A 75 -9.97 9.58 10.83
C PRO A 75 -10.37 9.51 9.35
N SER A 76 -11.67 9.54 9.03
CA SER A 76 -12.16 9.48 7.65
C SER A 76 -12.99 10.71 7.32
N ILE A 77 -12.68 11.36 6.20
CA ILE A 77 -13.42 12.52 5.70
C ILE A 77 -14.89 12.16 5.44
N VAL A 78 -15.12 10.97 4.87
CA VAL A 78 -16.48 10.49 4.58
C VAL A 78 -17.30 10.33 5.87
N MET A 79 -16.71 9.79 6.93
CA MET A 79 -17.38 9.66 8.23
C MET A 79 -17.72 11.03 8.86
N VAL A 80 -16.84 12.02 8.70
CA VAL A 80 -17.09 13.38 9.18
C VAL A 80 -18.27 14.01 8.45
N VAL A 81 -18.29 13.90 7.12
CA VAL A 81 -19.39 14.44 6.29
C VAL A 81 -20.70 13.73 6.60
N TYR A 82 -20.68 12.41 6.73
CA TYR A 82 -21.87 11.65 7.11
C TYR A 82 -22.40 12.04 8.49
N ALA A 83 -21.51 12.16 9.47
CA ALA A 83 -21.87 12.54 10.83
C ALA A 83 -22.51 13.94 10.87
N ALA A 84 -21.97 14.89 10.10
CA ALA A 84 -22.52 16.24 9.98
C ALA A 84 -23.91 16.27 9.28
N ALA A 85 -24.13 15.38 8.30
CA ALA A 85 -25.40 15.30 7.57
C ALA A 85 -26.51 14.60 8.35
N THR A 86 -26.16 13.78 9.34
CA THR A 86 -27.12 12.96 10.10
C THR A 86 -27.21 13.33 11.58
N ASP A 87 -26.58 14.42 12.00
CA ASP A 87 -26.50 14.86 13.40
C ASP A 87 -25.97 13.79 14.38
N VAL A 88 -25.12 12.89 13.89
CA VAL A 88 -24.46 11.86 14.69
C VAL A 88 -23.07 12.33 15.13
N SER A 89 -22.67 11.95 16.33
CA SER A 89 -21.34 12.26 16.84
C SER A 89 -20.23 11.67 15.97
N VAL A 90 -19.32 12.51 15.47
CA VAL A 90 -18.13 12.11 14.70
C VAL A 90 -17.27 11.07 15.46
N GLY A 91 -17.11 11.27 16.77
CA GLY A 91 -16.36 10.32 17.62
C GLY A 91 -16.98 8.92 17.65
N ARG A 92 -18.31 8.81 17.73
CA ARG A 92 -18.99 7.51 17.64
C ARG A 92 -18.86 6.88 16.26
N MET A 93 -18.90 7.67 15.20
CA MET A 93 -18.66 7.18 13.83
C MET A 93 -17.25 6.61 13.68
N PHE A 94 -16.24 7.30 14.21
CA PHE A 94 -14.87 6.81 14.19
C PHE A 94 -14.70 5.51 14.95
N LEU A 95 -15.25 5.41 16.15
CA LEU A 95 -15.21 4.16 16.91
C LEU A 95 -15.92 3.00 16.18
N ALA A 96 -17.04 3.27 15.52
CA ALA A 96 -17.75 2.27 14.73
C ALA A 96 -16.95 1.81 13.49
N GLY A 97 -16.11 2.67 12.91
CA GLY A 97 -15.28 2.37 11.74
C GLY A 97 -14.06 1.50 12.03
N ILE A 98 -13.53 1.51 13.26
CA ILE A 98 -12.30 0.79 13.62
C ILE A 98 -12.45 -0.71 13.32
N ILE A 99 -13.47 -1.36 13.85
CA ILE A 99 -13.67 -2.80 13.72
C ILE A 99 -13.83 -3.22 12.26
N PRO A 100 -14.78 -2.64 11.47
CA PRO A 100 -14.92 -2.97 10.05
C PRO A 100 -13.66 -2.70 9.24
N GLY A 101 -12.95 -1.61 9.53
CA GLY A 101 -11.71 -1.25 8.84
C GLY A 101 -10.60 -2.29 9.04
N PHE A 102 -10.39 -2.73 10.28
CA PHE A 102 -9.41 -3.80 10.58
C PHE A 102 -9.84 -5.15 9.99
N VAL A 103 -11.11 -5.51 10.08
CA VAL A 103 -11.64 -6.76 9.50
C VAL A 103 -11.45 -6.76 7.98
N ALA A 104 -11.83 -5.67 7.30
CA ALA A 104 -11.67 -5.56 5.84
C ALA A 104 -10.20 -5.62 5.42
N GLY A 105 -9.31 -4.92 6.12
CA GLY A 105 -7.86 -4.95 5.86
C GLY A 105 -7.28 -6.34 6.07
N SER A 106 -7.65 -7.02 7.15
CA SER A 106 -7.19 -8.38 7.45
C SER A 106 -7.69 -9.39 6.41
N MET A 107 -8.96 -9.31 6.02
CA MET A 107 -9.52 -10.17 4.97
C MET A 107 -8.83 -9.95 3.63
N LEU A 108 -8.51 -8.71 3.28
CA LEU A 108 -7.76 -8.41 2.06
C LEU A 108 -6.35 -9.02 2.11
N MET A 109 -5.64 -8.89 3.22
CA MET A 109 -4.31 -9.48 3.40
C MET A 109 -4.34 -11.02 3.31
N VAL A 110 -5.34 -11.65 3.94
CA VAL A 110 -5.53 -13.12 3.85
C VAL A 110 -5.83 -13.55 2.42
N THR A 111 -6.69 -12.83 1.71
CA THR A 111 -7.01 -13.10 0.31
C THR A 111 -5.77 -13.01 -0.58
N ILE A 112 -4.95 -11.97 -0.40
CA ILE A 112 -3.68 -11.79 -1.12
C ILE A 112 -2.73 -12.95 -0.82
N TYR A 113 -2.59 -13.35 0.43
CA TYR A 113 -1.75 -14.48 0.81
C TYR A 113 -2.17 -15.78 0.13
N ILE A 114 -3.47 -16.10 0.12
CA ILE A 114 -4.01 -17.28 -0.56
C ILE A 114 -3.73 -17.23 -2.06
N VAL A 115 -4.02 -16.10 -2.72
CA VAL A 115 -3.78 -15.92 -4.15
C VAL A 115 -2.29 -15.98 -4.47
N ALA A 116 -1.44 -15.40 -3.64
CA ALA A 116 0.01 -15.43 -3.79
C ALA A 116 0.55 -16.87 -3.72
N LYS A 117 0.00 -17.67 -2.81
CA LYS A 117 0.37 -19.09 -2.67
C LYS A 117 -0.09 -19.94 -3.86
N VAL A 118 -1.31 -19.70 -4.35
CA VAL A 118 -1.86 -20.43 -5.52
C VAL A 118 -1.11 -20.05 -6.81
N LYS A 119 -0.72 -18.80 -6.98
CA LYS A 119 0.00 -18.30 -8.15
C LYS A 119 1.52 -18.41 -8.03
N ASN A 120 2.06 -19.00 -6.95
CA ASN A 120 3.49 -19.07 -6.66
C ASN A 120 4.23 -17.74 -6.86
N LEU A 121 3.66 -16.67 -6.31
CA LEU A 121 4.26 -15.34 -6.42
C LEU A 121 5.57 -15.27 -5.63
N PRO A 122 6.53 -14.47 -6.10
CA PRO A 122 7.83 -14.35 -5.45
C PRO A 122 7.70 -13.85 -4.01
N ALA A 123 8.51 -14.44 -3.12
CA ALA A 123 8.70 -13.97 -1.75
C ALA A 123 10.05 -13.27 -1.66
N GLU A 124 10.12 -12.16 -0.95
CA GLU A 124 11.39 -11.49 -0.66
C GLU A 124 12.14 -12.22 0.46
N LYS A 125 13.48 -12.12 0.44
CA LYS A 125 14.29 -12.67 1.53
C LYS A 125 14.05 -11.87 2.80
N TRP A 126 13.83 -12.56 3.91
CA TRP A 126 13.66 -11.94 5.22
C TRP A 126 14.90 -11.11 5.60
N GLN A 127 14.70 -9.82 5.83
CA GLN A 127 15.80 -8.87 6.11
C GLN A 127 16.08 -8.70 7.60
N GLY A 128 15.32 -9.40 8.46
CA GLY A 128 15.48 -9.35 9.92
C GLY A 128 14.87 -8.11 10.58
N PHE A 129 14.62 -8.20 11.89
CA PHE A 129 14.07 -7.08 12.67
C PHE A 129 14.99 -5.84 12.71
N GLY A 130 16.29 -6.02 12.49
CA GLY A 130 17.24 -4.90 12.42
C GLY A 130 16.92 -3.90 11.31
N ALA A 131 16.43 -4.36 10.16
CA ALA A 131 16.05 -3.50 9.04
C ALA A 131 14.81 -2.63 9.33
N VAL A 132 13.98 -3.02 10.30
CA VAL A 132 12.81 -2.25 10.74
C VAL A 132 13.25 -0.98 11.47
N PHE A 133 14.33 -1.06 12.26
CA PHE A 133 14.83 0.04 13.07
C PHE A 133 15.90 0.88 12.37
N ASP A 134 16.58 0.33 11.38
CA ASP A 134 17.71 0.97 10.68
C ASP A 134 17.27 1.95 9.56
N GLY A 135 16.01 2.39 9.61
CA GLY A 135 15.51 3.50 8.78
C GLY A 135 15.55 3.32 7.27
N GLY A 136 15.76 2.10 6.76
CA GLY A 136 15.58 1.82 5.34
C GLY A 136 16.73 2.23 4.42
N GLU A 137 17.89 2.60 4.92
CA GLU A 137 19.04 3.03 4.11
C GLU A 137 19.61 1.92 3.21
N LYS A 138 19.27 0.65 3.48
CA LYS A 138 19.73 -0.51 2.69
C LYS A 138 18.68 -1.17 1.80
N ILE A 139 17.41 -0.72 1.84
CA ILE A 139 16.31 -1.47 1.20
C ILE A 139 16.09 -1.06 -0.26
N ILE A 140 16.48 0.14 -0.66
CA ILE A 140 16.45 0.56 -2.07
C ILE A 140 17.80 1.17 -2.40
N ARG A 141 18.72 0.35 -2.90
CA ARG A 141 19.85 0.88 -3.64
C ARG A 141 19.31 1.47 -4.94
N PHE A 142 19.17 2.77 -4.98
CA PHE A 142 18.79 3.52 -6.18
C PHE A 142 19.75 3.31 -7.36
N ASP A 143 20.94 2.77 -7.11
CA ASP A 143 21.92 2.35 -8.11
C ASP A 143 21.51 1.10 -8.90
N GLN A 144 20.53 0.32 -8.42
CA GLN A 144 19.94 -0.81 -9.16
C GLN A 144 18.67 -0.46 -9.94
N ILE A 145 18.19 0.77 -9.83
CA ILE A 145 17.19 1.26 -10.78
C ILE A 145 17.94 1.41 -12.11
N SER A 146 17.70 0.42 -12.99
CA SER A 146 18.37 0.30 -14.28
C SER A 146 18.46 1.67 -14.98
N PRO A 147 19.64 2.08 -15.50
CA PRO A 147 19.81 3.33 -16.26
C PRO A 147 18.82 3.48 -17.43
N LYS A 148 18.20 2.38 -17.87
CA LYS A 148 17.18 2.36 -18.92
C LYS A 148 15.89 3.11 -18.59
N LEU A 149 15.58 3.33 -17.30
CA LEU A 149 14.40 4.12 -16.93
C LEU A 149 14.69 5.62 -16.96
N VAL A 150 15.94 6.00 -16.74
CA VAL A 150 16.40 7.41 -16.82
C VAL A 150 16.59 7.82 -18.29
N MET A 151 17.06 6.91 -19.15
CA MET A 151 17.21 7.16 -20.60
C MET A 151 15.87 7.31 -21.34
N GLY A 152 14.74 6.89 -20.77
CA GLY A 152 13.41 7.12 -21.37
C GLY A 152 12.97 8.58 -21.32
N LEU A 153 13.65 9.44 -20.55
CA LEU A 153 13.36 10.87 -20.47
C LEU A 153 14.24 11.72 -21.38
N ASP A 154 15.38 11.19 -21.81
CA ASP A 154 16.32 11.90 -22.68
C ASP A 154 15.93 11.87 -24.18
N GLY A 155 14.83 11.15 -24.54
CA GLY A 155 14.30 11.04 -25.89
C GLY A 155 13.19 12.03 -26.26
N ILE A 156 12.84 12.96 -25.36
CA ILE A 156 11.88 14.01 -25.68
C ILE A 156 12.68 15.25 -26.12
N GLU A 157 13.08 15.24 -27.37
CA GLU A 157 13.58 16.43 -28.08
C GLU A 157 12.39 17.39 -28.24
N TYR A 158 12.39 18.48 -27.45
CA TYR A 158 11.48 19.59 -27.68
C TYR A 158 11.99 20.33 -28.92
N THR A 159 11.40 20.06 -30.08
CA THR A 159 11.53 20.92 -31.25
C THR A 159 10.71 22.19 -30.96
N GLU A 160 11.41 23.32 -30.95
CA GLU A 160 10.85 24.69 -30.93
C GLU A 160 9.97 24.98 -32.17
#